data_de443cd9b5672334027a991d4b545a2d
#
_entry.id   de443cd9b5672334027a991d4b545a2d
#
_cell.length_a   1.000
_cell.length_b   1.000
_cell.length_c   1.000
_cell.angle_alpha   90.00
_cell.angle_beta   90.00
_cell.angle_gamma   90.00
#
_symmetry.space_group_name_H-M   'P 1'
#
loop_
_entity.id
_entity.type
_entity.pdbx_description
1 polymer ?
#
loop_
_entity_poly.entity_id
_entity_poly.type
_entity_poly.pdbx_seq_one_letter_code
_entity_poly.pdbx_strand_id
1 'polypeptide(L)'
;MNVKSLYGLKQSGHMWYNRLSEYLIKEGYKNDPISPCVFIQRSESGFAIIAVYVDDLNIIGTPNEIENTAKYLMKEFEMKDLGRTKFCLGIQIEHLRNGIFIHQSNYTEKLLKRFYMDKAHPLNSPMVVRSLNVHDDPFRPCEDDEEILGPEIPYLSAIGALMYLANNTRPDIAFSVNLLARYSSSPTRRHWNGVKHIFRYLNGTIDLGLYFKNGANATLIGYADAGYLSDPQKAKSQTGYLFTYGDTAISWRSMKQTLTATSSNHAELIALYEAGRECVWLRSMIQHIQNECGIKSFTSNPTVIYEDNTACIAQIK
;
A
#
# COMPACT_ATOMS: atom_id res chain seq x y z
N MET A 1 -7.00 14.25 39.23
CA MET A 1 -5.93 15.07 38.63
C MET A 1 -5.87 14.77 37.14
N ASN A 2 -6.27 15.69 36.29
CA ASN A 2 -6.06 15.53 34.84
C ASN A 2 -4.58 15.79 34.55
N VAL A 3 -3.80 14.72 34.47
CA VAL A 3 -2.41 14.81 33.99
C VAL A 3 -2.46 15.03 32.50
N LYS A 4 -2.31 16.29 32.08
CA LYS A 4 -2.14 16.62 30.64
C LYS A 4 -0.75 16.13 30.24
N SER A 5 -0.70 15.22 29.25
CA SER A 5 0.55 14.81 28.64
C SER A 5 1.06 15.94 27.73
N LEU A 6 2.38 16.22 27.78
CA LEU A 6 3.00 17.22 26.91
C LEU A 6 3.14 16.62 25.50
N TYR A 7 2.70 17.37 24.48
CA TYR A 7 2.88 17.02 23.07
C TYR A 7 4.38 16.78 22.75
N GLY A 8 4.67 15.73 21.98
CA GLY A 8 6.04 15.37 21.59
C GLY A 8 6.75 14.38 22.52
N LEU A 9 6.20 14.03 23.67
CA LEU A 9 6.74 12.94 24.48
C LEU A 9 6.35 11.57 23.90
N LYS A 10 7.27 10.59 23.97
CA LYS A 10 7.04 9.22 23.49
C LYS A 10 5.77 8.57 24.10
N GLN A 11 5.43 8.91 25.33
CA GLN A 11 4.26 8.37 26.04
C GLN A 11 2.94 9.08 25.71
N SER A 12 2.99 10.30 25.14
CA SER A 12 1.78 11.10 24.89
C SER A 12 0.84 10.45 23.87
N GLY A 13 1.39 9.89 22.80
CA GLY A 13 0.58 9.13 21.81
C GLY A 13 -0.12 7.92 22.43
N HIS A 14 0.56 7.19 23.31
CA HIS A 14 -0.04 6.04 24.01
C HIS A 14 -1.14 6.48 25.00
N MET A 15 -0.92 7.57 25.74
CA MET A 15 -1.93 8.12 26.66
C MET A 15 -3.15 8.64 25.89
N TRP A 16 -2.95 9.29 24.76
CA TRP A 16 -4.02 9.72 23.86
C TRP A 16 -4.84 8.54 23.34
N TYR A 17 -4.17 7.53 22.78
CA TYR A 17 -4.82 6.34 22.27
C TYR A 17 -5.64 5.63 23.35
N ASN A 18 -5.09 5.45 24.57
CA ASN A 18 -5.82 4.83 25.68
C ASN A 18 -7.07 5.64 26.04
N ARG A 19 -6.96 6.97 26.17
CA ARG A 19 -8.10 7.84 26.49
C ARG A 19 -9.20 7.74 25.42
N LEU A 20 -8.81 7.79 24.15
CA LEU A 20 -9.74 7.67 23.03
C LEU A 20 -10.39 6.27 23.01
N SER A 21 -9.59 5.22 23.15
CA SER A 21 -10.05 3.83 23.16
C SER A 21 -11.05 3.57 24.29
N GLU A 22 -10.74 3.98 25.53
CA GLU A 22 -11.64 3.86 26.68
C GLU A 22 -12.98 4.58 26.43
N TYR A 23 -12.93 5.77 25.85
CA TYR A 23 -14.13 6.52 25.53
C TYR A 23 -14.97 5.82 24.43
N LEU A 24 -14.35 5.39 23.33
CA LEU A 24 -15.05 4.69 22.26
C LEU A 24 -15.69 3.39 22.73
N ILE A 25 -14.98 2.61 23.56
CA ILE A 25 -15.53 1.36 24.15
C ILE A 25 -16.74 1.68 25.03
N LYS A 26 -16.69 2.77 25.82
CA LYS A 26 -17.82 3.21 26.65
C LYS A 26 -19.02 3.63 25.81
N GLU A 27 -18.80 4.24 24.65
CA GLU A 27 -19.86 4.60 23.69
C GLU A 27 -20.38 3.39 22.88
N GLY A 28 -19.87 2.18 23.14
CA GLY A 28 -20.34 0.93 22.54
C GLY A 28 -19.58 0.48 21.29
N TYR A 29 -18.44 1.11 20.97
CA TYR A 29 -17.56 0.63 19.92
C TYR A 29 -16.81 -0.62 20.38
N LYS A 30 -16.53 -1.50 19.42
CA LYS A 30 -15.63 -2.63 19.60
C LYS A 30 -14.32 -2.35 18.89
N ASN A 31 -13.21 -2.61 19.55
CA ASN A 31 -11.91 -2.55 18.91
C ASN A 31 -11.72 -3.76 17.99
N ASP A 32 -11.21 -3.54 16.79
CA ASP A 32 -10.94 -4.60 15.83
C ASP A 32 -9.68 -5.39 16.25
N PRO A 33 -9.79 -6.70 16.52
CA PRO A 33 -8.66 -7.53 16.95
C PRO A 33 -7.58 -7.70 15.87
N ILE A 34 -7.93 -7.50 14.58
CA ILE A 34 -7.00 -7.61 13.45
C ILE A 34 -6.25 -6.29 13.24
N SER A 35 -6.93 -5.17 13.49
CA SER A 35 -6.37 -3.82 13.34
C SER A 35 -6.70 -2.96 14.57
N PRO A 36 -5.84 -2.92 15.58
CA PRO A 36 -6.13 -2.23 16.85
C PRO A 36 -6.46 -0.75 16.74
N CYS A 37 -6.11 -0.10 15.62
CA CYS A 37 -6.45 1.30 15.35
C CYS A 37 -7.84 1.48 14.71
N VAL A 38 -8.63 0.41 14.57
CA VAL A 38 -9.97 0.44 13.99
C VAL A 38 -10.99 0.10 15.08
N PHE A 39 -12.05 0.90 15.15
CA PHE A 39 -13.18 0.70 16.06
C PHE A 39 -14.46 0.61 15.25
N ILE A 40 -15.31 -0.36 15.56
CA ILE A 40 -16.55 -0.63 14.83
C ILE A 40 -17.72 -0.61 15.80
N GLN A 41 -18.78 0.08 15.42
CA GLN A 41 -20.07 0.06 16.10
C GLN A 41 -21.17 -0.26 15.11
N ARG A 42 -22.09 -1.12 15.53
CA ARG A 42 -23.33 -1.41 14.80
C ARG A 42 -24.52 -1.03 15.66
N SER A 43 -25.47 -0.34 15.04
CA SER A 43 -26.76 0.02 15.63
C SER A 43 -27.92 -0.59 14.83
N GLU A 44 -29.15 -0.34 15.24
CA GLU A 44 -30.34 -0.70 14.47
C GLU A 44 -30.45 0.10 13.16
N SER A 45 -29.94 1.34 13.14
CA SER A 45 -29.99 2.27 12.00
C SER A 45 -28.81 2.14 11.04
N GLY A 46 -27.73 1.43 11.43
CA GLY A 46 -26.57 1.27 10.59
C GLY A 46 -25.29 0.90 11.32
N PHE A 47 -24.17 1.39 10.83
CA PHE A 47 -22.87 1.16 11.43
C PHE A 47 -21.96 2.39 11.29
N ALA A 48 -20.96 2.46 12.16
CA ALA A 48 -19.84 3.39 12.05
C ALA A 48 -18.51 2.67 12.30
N ILE A 49 -17.52 2.98 11.49
CA ILE A 49 -16.12 2.55 11.62
C ILE A 49 -15.28 3.79 11.86
N ILE A 50 -14.44 3.78 12.88
CA ILE A 50 -13.47 4.84 13.16
C ILE A 50 -12.08 4.27 12.94
N ALA A 51 -11.35 4.80 11.98
CA ALA A 51 -9.93 4.52 11.77
C ALA A 51 -9.11 5.65 12.39
N VAL A 52 -8.23 5.29 13.33
CA VAL A 52 -7.42 6.22 14.14
C VAL A 52 -5.99 6.23 13.63
N TYR A 53 -5.47 7.41 13.33
CA TYR A 53 -4.05 7.62 13.06
C TYR A 53 -3.54 8.84 13.83
N VAL A 54 -2.94 8.57 14.97
CA VAL A 54 -2.47 9.60 15.93
C VAL A 54 -3.61 10.56 16.28
N ASP A 55 -3.63 11.78 15.72
CA ASP A 55 -4.62 12.82 15.97
C ASP A 55 -5.76 12.83 14.93
N ASP A 56 -5.58 12.14 13.80
CA ASP A 56 -6.54 12.07 12.71
C ASP A 56 -7.52 10.92 12.90
N LEU A 57 -8.81 11.21 12.80
CA LEU A 57 -9.89 10.21 12.81
C LEU A 57 -10.64 10.22 11.48
N ASN A 58 -10.74 9.06 10.84
CA ASN A 58 -11.60 8.88 9.69
C ASN A 58 -12.83 8.07 10.10
N ILE A 59 -14.03 8.65 9.89
CA ILE A 59 -15.31 8.03 10.22
C ILE A 59 -15.97 7.57 8.93
N ILE A 60 -16.29 6.29 8.85
CA ILE A 60 -16.91 5.64 7.70
C ILE A 60 -18.16 4.93 8.20
N GLY A 61 -19.31 5.07 7.51
CA GLY A 61 -20.53 4.41 7.96
C GLY A 61 -21.76 4.91 7.24
N THR A 62 -22.92 4.62 7.83
CA THR A 62 -24.19 5.20 7.38
C THR A 62 -24.29 6.67 7.78
N PRO A 63 -24.96 7.53 6.98
CA PRO A 63 -24.99 8.97 7.22
C PRO A 63 -25.35 9.38 8.65
N ASN A 64 -26.40 8.78 9.21
CA ASN A 64 -26.87 9.08 10.58
C ASN A 64 -25.82 8.71 11.64
N GLU A 65 -25.17 7.56 11.47
CA GLU A 65 -24.13 7.10 12.42
C GLU A 65 -22.87 7.95 12.34
N ILE A 66 -22.47 8.42 11.14
CA ILE A 66 -21.35 9.35 10.98
C ILE A 66 -21.64 10.66 11.73
N GLU A 67 -22.84 11.24 11.53
CA GLU A 67 -23.24 12.48 12.19
C GLU A 67 -23.29 12.35 13.71
N ASN A 68 -23.88 11.25 14.22
CA ASN A 68 -23.93 10.96 15.65
C ASN A 68 -22.54 10.80 16.25
N THR A 69 -21.68 10.03 15.57
CA THR A 69 -20.29 9.81 15.96
C THR A 69 -19.51 11.11 16.07
N ALA A 70 -19.61 11.97 15.05
CA ALA A 70 -18.95 13.27 15.06
C ALA A 70 -19.44 14.15 16.22
N LYS A 71 -20.75 14.17 16.50
CA LYS A 71 -21.34 14.99 17.58
C LYS A 71 -20.80 14.61 18.96
N TYR A 72 -20.77 13.32 19.32
CA TYR A 72 -20.30 12.96 20.66
C TYR A 72 -18.78 13.01 20.80
N LEU A 73 -18.03 12.77 19.73
CA LEU A 73 -16.59 12.98 19.74
C LEU A 73 -16.22 14.45 19.97
N MET A 74 -16.87 15.38 19.27
CA MET A 74 -16.68 16.84 19.48
C MET A 74 -17.14 17.32 20.86
N LYS A 75 -18.05 16.61 21.50
CA LYS A 75 -18.50 16.94 22.87
C LYS A 75 -17.46 16.55 23.91
N GLU A 76 -16.78 15.42 23.74
CA GLU A 76 -15.78 14.88 24.69
C GLU A 76 -14.38 15.41 24.45
N PHE A 77 -14.02 15.60 23.17
CA PHE A 77 -12.69 16.01 22.76
C PHE A 77 -12.71 17.35 22.03
N GLU A 78 -11.66 18.12 22.17
CA GLU A 78 -11.45 19.38 21.45
C GLU A 78 -11.08 19.07 19.98
N MET A 79 -12.07 18.68 19.19
CA MET A 79 -11.95 18.26 17.80
C MET A 79 -12.72 19.15 16.86
N LYS A 80 -12.29 19.18 15.60
CA LYS A 80 -12.99 19.87 14.50
C LYS A 80 -13.43 18.85 13.47
N ASP A 81 -14.71 18.87 13.12
CA ASP A 81 -15.22 18.15 11.96
C ASP A 81 -14.76 18.87 10.68
N LEU A 82 -14.00 18.17 9.84
CA LEU A 82 -13.51 18.65 8.56
C LEU A 82 -14.45 18.30 7.40
N GLY A 83 -15.58 17.65 7.70
CA GLY A 83 -16.54 17.17 6.73
C GLY A 83 -16.03 15.96 5.93
N ARG A 84 -16.47 15.84 4.70
CA ARG A 84 -16.13 14.68 3.84
C ARG A 84 -14.63 14.60 3.58
N THR A 85 -14.04 13.45 3.88
CA THR A 85 -12.58 13.23 3.76
C THR A 85 -12.13 13.46 2.33
N LYS A 86 -11.22 14.42 2.13
CA LYS A 86 -10.55 14.72 0.86
C LYS A 86 -9.09 14.31 0.86
N PHE A 87 -8.50 14.24 2.05
CA PHE A 87 -7.10 13.86 2.27
C PHE A 87 -7.01 12.99 3.50
N CYS A 88 -6.23 11.92 3.41
CA CYS A 88 -5.89 11.05 4.53
C CYS A 88 -4.44 10.61 4.36
N LEU A 89 -3.57 10.94 5.33
CA LEU A 89 -2.16 10.52 5.33
C LEU A 89 -1.40 10.84 4.03
N GLY A 90 -1.68 12.00 3.41
CA GLY A 90 -1.05 12.41 2.15
C GLY A 90 -1.64 11.75 0.89
N ILE A 91 -2.70 10.97 1.04
CA ILE A 91 -3.49 10.38 -0.04
C ILE A 91 -4.70 11.28 -0.30
N GLN A 92 -4.99 11.56 -1.56
CA GLN A 92 -6.17 12.31 -2.00
C GLN A 92 -7.33 11.35 -2.23
N ILE A 93 -8.52 11.74 -1.79
CA ILE A 93 -9.75 10.98 -1.91
C ILE A 93 -10.78 11.85 -2.61
N GLU A 94 -11.13 11.49 -3.83
CA GLU A 94 -12.15 12.16 -4.63
C GLU A 94 -13.43 11.33 -4.65
N HIS A 95 -14.52 11.95 -4.18
CA HIS A 95 -15.83 11.33 -4.17
C HIS A 95 -16.56 11.66 -5.47
N LEU A 96 -16.52 10.73 -6.41
CA LEU A 96 -17.18 10.85 -7.70
C LEU A 96 -18.61 10.31 -7.64
N ARG A 97 -19.44 10.64 -8.65
CA ARG A 97 -20.81 10.17 -8.73
C ARG A 97 -20.93 8.63 -8.70
N ASN A 98 -20.00 7.94 -9.35
CA ASN A 98 -20.05 6.50 -9.55
C ASN A 98 -18.98 5.74 -8.75
N GLY A 99 -18.31 6.38 -7.79
CA GLY A 99 -17.25 5.73 -7.02
C GLY A 99 -16.35 6.68 -6.26
N ILE A 100 -15.28 6.12 -5.73
CA ILE A 100 -14.24 6.85 -5.02
C ILE A 100 -12.92 6.68 -5.77
N PHE A 101 -12.24 7.77 -6.04
CA PHE A 101 -10.92 7.78 -6.65
C PHE A 101 -9.87 8.14 -5.60
N ILE A 102 -8.88 7.28 -5.42
CA ILE A 102 -7.80 7.42 -4.44
C ILE A 102 -6.49 7.58 -5.19
N HIS A 103 -5.78 8.68 -4.98
CA HIS A 103 -4.56 8.99 -5.72
C HIS A 103 -3.61 9.88 -4.92
N GLN A 104 -2.42 10.13 -5.47
CA GLN A 104 -1.40 10.98 -4.85
C GLN A 104 -0.83 12.01 -5.85
N SER A 105 -1.67 12.58 -6.72
CA SER A 105 -1.23 13.52 -7.77
C SER A 105 -0.48 14.72 -7.20
N ASN A 106 -1.01 15.36 -6.14
CA ASN A 106 -0.34 16.49 -5.49
C ASN A 106 1.03 16.11 -4.90
N TYR A 107 1.15 14.91 -4.34
CA TYR A 107 2.43 14.43 -3.82
C TYR A 107 3.40 14.16 -4.97
N THR A 108 2.93 13.52 -6.05
CA THR A 108 3.73 13.24 -7.25
C THR A 108 4.26 14.52 -7.89
N GLU A 109 3.42 15.55 -8.03
CA GLU A 109 3.87 16.86 -8.54
C GLU A 109 4.94 17.51 -7.66
N LYS A 110 4.74 17.52 -6.34
CA LYS A 110 5.72 18.04 -5.39
C LYS A 110 7.04 17.26 -5.46
N LEU A 111 6.95 15.94 -5.63
CA LEU A 111 8.09 15.06 -5.75
C LEU A 111 8.88 15.35 -7.04
N LEU A 112 8.20 15.44 -8.17
CA LEU A 112 8.81 15.78 -9.46
C LEU A 112 9.52 17.13 -9.41
N LYS A 113 8.90 18.16 -8.84
CA LYS A 113 9.53 19.48 -8.64
C LYS A 113 10.75 19.41 -7.73
N ARG A 114 10.67 18.67 -6.62
CA ARG A 114 11.78 18.49 -5.67
C ARG A 114 13.04 17.89 -6.31
N PHE A 115 12.86 16.97 -7.27
CA PHE A 115 13.95 16.30 -7.98
C PHE A 115 14.24 16.89 -9.36
N TYR A 116 13.66 18.05 -9.70
CA TYR A 116 13.82 18.76 -10.98
C TYR A 116 13.44 17.90 -12.19
N MET A 117 12.42 17.06 -12.04
CA MET A 117 11.92 16.14 -13.06
C MET A 117 10.56 16.55 -13.66
N ASP A 118 9.98 17.64 -13.18
CA ASP A 118 8.67 18.16 -13.62
C ASP A 118 8.64 18.59 -15.10
N LYS A 119 9.81 18.96 -15.66
CA LYS A 119 9.97 19.32 -17.09
C LYS A 119 10.63 18.22 -17.94
N ALA A 120 10.87 17.05 -17.35
CA ALA A 120 11.48 15.94 -18.07
C ALA A 120 10.48 15.31 -19.05
N HIS A 121 10.96 14.84 -20.20
CA HIS A 121 10.11 14.10 -21.15
C HIS A 121 9.52 12.86 -20.50
N PRO A 122 8.18 12.66 -20.57
CA PRO A 122 7.52 11.49 -20.00
C PRO A 122 7.95 10.20 -20.72
N LEU A 123 7.78 9.09 -20.03
CA LEU A 123 8.01 7.73 -20.53
C LEU A 123 6.77 6.87 -20.29
N ASN A 124 6.58 5.84 -21.13
CA ASN A 124 5.42 4.97 -21.09
C ASN A 124 5.60 3.74 -20.17
N SER A 125 6.81 3.50 -19.66
CA SER A 125 7.10 2.40 -18.75
C SER A 125 7.96 2.87 -17.56
N PRO A 126 7.80 2.30 -16.36
CA PRO A 126 8.55 2.72 -15.17
C PRO A 126 9.99 2.21 -15.16
N MET A 127 10.38 1.34 -16.11
CA MET A 127 11.69 0.73 -16.13
C MET A 127 12.14 0.46 -17.58
N VAL A 128 13.43 0.52 -17.81
CA VAL A 128 14.06 0.06 -19.06
C VAL A 128 13.94 -1.47 -19.17
N VAL A 129 13.95 -1.99 -20.40
CA VAL A 129 14.08 -3.43 -20.64
C VAL A 129 15.43 -3.88 -20.07
N ARG A 130 15.39 -4.95 -19.27
CA ARG A 130 16.57 -5.51 -18.61
C ARG A 130 17.05 -6.76 -19.32
N SER A 131 18.38 -6.88 -19.45
CA SER A 131 19.01 -8.18 -19.64
C SER A 131 19.14 -8.87 -18.28
N LEU A 132 18.83 -10.16 -18.22
CA LEU A 132 19.12 -10.98 -17.03
C LEU A 132 20.53 -11.63 -17.08
N ASN A 133 21.36 -11.22 -18.05
CA ASN A 133 22.77 -11.56 -18.07
C ASN A 133 23.50 -10.74 -16.99
N VAL A 134 24.35 -11.40 -16.21
CA VAL A 134 25.10 -10.82 -15.09
C VAL A 134 25.89 -9.56 -15.49
N HIS A 135 26.45 -9.55 -16.69
CA HIS A 135 27.31 -8.44 -17.18
C HIS A 135 26.52 -7.34 -17.89
N ASP A 136 25.36 -7.65 -18.46
CA ASP A 136 24.57 -6.73 -19.28
C ASP A 136 23.37 -6.13 -18.52
N ASP A 137 23.10 -6.57 -17.29
CA ASP A 137 22.02 -6.00 -16.46
C ASP A 137 22.35 -4.52 -16.15
N PRO A 138 21.52 -3.56 -16.58
CA PRO A 138 21.74 -2.16 -16.28
C PRO A 138 21.70 -1.85 -14.78
N PHE A 139 21.10 -2.73 -13.98
CA PHE A 139 20.98 -2.59 -12.52
C PHE A 139 21.74 -3.70 -11.78
N ARG A 140 23.00 -3.94 -12.17
CA ARG A 140 23.92 -4.80 -11.42
C ARG A 140 24.57 -4.02 -10.26
N PRO A 141 25.15 -4.69 -9.25
CA PRO A 141 25.91 -4.04 -8.17
C PRO A 141 27.03 -3.11 -8.67
N CYS A 142 27.48 -2.20 -7.81
CA CYS A 142 28.62 -1.35 -8.08
C CYS A 142 29.84 -2.21 -8.42
N GLU A 143 30.53 -1.88 -9.51
CA GLU A 143 31.78 -2.49 -9.96
C GLU A 143 32.97 -1.71 -9.41
N ASP A 144 34.18 -2.34 -9.41
CA ASP A 144 35.35 -1.73 -8.78
C ASP A 144 35.82 -0.43 -9.46
N ASP A 145 35.49 -0.24 -10.73
CA ASP A 145 35.78 0.95 -11.54
C ASP A 145 34.67 2.00 -11.52
N GLU A 146 33.54 1.73 -10.85
CA GLU A 146 32.41 2.64 -10.76
C GLU A 146 32.47 3.51 -9.50
N GLU A 147 32.17 4.79 -9.70
CA GLU A 147 32.01 5.75 -8.61
C GLU A 147 30.70 5.53 -7.86
N ILE A 148 30.77 5.36 -6.54
CA ILE A 148 29.61 5.38 -5.67
C ILE A 148 29.17 6.84 -5.51
N LEU A 149 27.88 7.09 -5.72
CA LEU A 149 27.29 8.43 -5.61
C LEU A 149 27.40 8.95 -4.17
N GLY A 150 27.92 10.16 -4.04
CA GLY A 150 28.00 10.86 -2.76
C GLY A 150 26.66 11.44 -2.29
N PRO A 151 26.66 12.09 -1.11
CA PRO A 151 25.47 12.63 -0.48
C PRO A 151 24.81 13.80 -1.26
N GLU A 152 25.50 14.39 -2.23
CA GLU A 152 25.00 15.42 -3.12
C GLU A 152 23.86 14.91 -4.04
N ILE A 153 23.83 13.59 -4.30
CA ILE A 153 22.75 12.94 -5.04
C ILE A 153 21.82 12.26 -4.02
N PRO A 154 20.60 12.76 -3.84
CA PRO A 154 19.70 12.30 -2.78
C PRO A 154 19.02 10.98 -3.12
N TYR A 155 19.80 9.92 -3.42
CA TYR A 155 19.32 8.62 -3.85
C TYR A 155 18.35 7.99 -2.85
N LEU A 156 18.77 7.88 -1.59
CA LEU A 156 17.97 7.27 -0.53
C LEU A 156 16.65 8.02 -0.31
N SER A 157 16.70 9.36 -0.38
CA SER A 157 15.50 10.20 -0.27
C SER A 157 14.53 10.00 -1.44
N ALA A 158 15.07 9.82 -2.65
CA ALA A 158 14.26 9.53 -3.83
C ALA A 158 13.60 8.15 -3.74
N ILE A 159 14.36 7.12 -3.36
CA ILE A 159 13.83 5.76 -3.15
C ILE A 159 12.73 5.78 -2.08
N GLY A 160 12.95 6.42 -0.93
CA GLY A 160 11.93 6.52 0.13
C GLY A 160 10.63 7.17 -0.35
N ALA A 161 10.74 8.26 -1.11
CA ALA A 161 9.58 8.94 -1.68
C ALA A 161 8.83 8.09 -2.74
N LEU A 162 9.57 7.37 -3.59
CA LEU A 162 8.99 6.45 -4.57
C LEU A 162 8.36 5.22 -3.90
N MET A 163 8.95 4.69 -2.83
CA MET A 163 8.36 3.61 -2.04
C MET A 163 7.02 4.02 -1.41
N TYR A 164 6.91 5.27 -0.96
CA TYR A 164 5.65 5.80 -0.43
C TYR A 164 4.55 5.80 -1.50
N LEU A 165 4.84 6.22 -2.74
CA LEU A 165 3.90 6.12 -3.86
C LEU A 165 3.57 4.65 -4.19
N ALA A 166 4.59 3.81 -4.35
CA ALA A 166 4.46 2.41 -4.73
C ALA A 166 3.60 1.61 -3.75
N ASN A 167 3.69 1.90 -2.45
CA ASN A 167 2.99 1.14 -1.40
C ASN A 167 1.57 1.65 -1.12
N ASN A 168 1.19 2.83 -1.62
CA ASN A 168 -0.11 3.42 -1.31
C ASN A 168 -1.09 3.44 -2.50
N THR A 169 -0.66 3.95 -3.66
CA THR A 169 -1.59 4.17 -4.80
C THR A 169 -1.03 3.77 -6.16
N ARG A 170 0.26 3.38 -6.25
CA ARG A 170 0.95 3.13 -7.52
C ARG A 170 1.60 1.74 -7.57
N PRO A 171 0.79 0.66 -7.67
CA PRO A 171 1.31 -0.70 -7.83
C PRO A 171 2.19 -0.88 -9.07
N ASP A 172 1.96 -0.10 -10.09
CA ASP A 172 2.66 -0.10 -11.38
C ASP A 172 4.17 0.19 -11.27
N ILE A 173 4.61 0.94 -10.25
CA ILE A 173 6.03 1.20 -10.00
C ILE A 173 6.65 0.29 -8.92
N ALA A 174 5.89 -0.61 -8.31
CA ALA A 174 6.34 -1.37 -7.14
C ALA A 174 7.59 -2.23 -7.44
N PHE A 175 7.64 -2.88 -8.60
CA PHE A 175 8.80 -3.68 -9.00
C PHE A 175 10.06 -2.82 -9.22
N SER A 176 9.95 -1.76 -10.00
CA SER A 176 11.08 -0.89 -10.35
C SER A 176 11.68 -0.21 -9.12
N VAL A 177 10.83 0.24 -8.20
CA VAL A 177 11.25 0.86 -6.94
C VAL A 177 11.92 -0.18 -6.03
N ASN A 178 11.33 -1.38 -5.87
CA ASN A 178 11.93 -2.45 -5.07
C ASN A 178 13.30 -2.87 -5.60
N LEU A 179 13.45 -2.99 -6.92
CA LEU A 179 14.71 -3.32 -7.54
C LEU A 179 15.80 -2.28 -7.24
N LEU A 180 15.51 -1.00 -7.48
CA LEU A 180 16.47 0.09 -7.25
C LEU A 180 16.77 0.30 -5.76
N ALA A 181 15.81 0.04 -4.88
CA ALA A 181 16.03 0.10 -3.43
C ALA A 181 17.14 -0.83 -2.93
N ARG A 182 17.44 -1.91 -3.65
CA ARG A 182 18.54 -2.87 -3.30
C ARG A 182 19.92 -2.23 -3.33
N TYR A 183 20.09 -1.13 -4.04
CA TYR A 183 21.36 -0.43 -4.25
C TYR A 183 21.50 0.83 -3.38
N SER A 184 20.64 1.00 -2.36
CA SER A 184 20.64 2.19 -1.51
C SER A 184 21.92 2.40 -0.69
N SER A 185 22.69 1.33 -0.41
CA SER A 185 23.97 1.41 0.33
C SER A 185 25.16 1.83 -0.54
N SER A 186 25.11 1.56 -1.85
CA SER A 186 26.18 1.86 -2.79
C SER A 186 25.63 2.17 -4.18
N PRO A 187 24.86 3.28 -4.32
CA PRO A 187 24.24 3.65 -5.58
C PRO A 187 25.29 4.19 -6.55
N THR A 188 25.17 3.83 -7.83
CA THR A 188 25.98 4.38 -8.91
C THR A 188 25.16 5.25 -9.86
N ARG A 189 25.79 5.88 -10.84
CA ARG A 189 25.11 6.71 -11.85
C ARG A 189 24.05 5.91 -12.62
N ARG A 190 24.27 4.62 -12.88
CA ARG A 190 23.27 3.75 -13.54
C ARG A 190 22.00 3.63 -12.70
N HIS A 191 22.14 3.41 -11.39
CA HIS A 191 21.00 3.31 -10.47
C HIS A 191 20.23 4.63 -10.39
N TRP A 192 20.94 5.77 -10.35
CA TRP A 192 20.30 7.08 -10.37
C TRP A 192 19.56 7.36 -11.69
N ASN A 193 20.10 6.90 -12.81
CA ASN A 193 19.40 6.99 -14.10
C ASN A 193 18.12 6.13 -14.10
N GLY A 194 18.12 4.97 -13.44
CA GLY A 194 16.92 4.16 -13.19
C GLY A 194 15.87 4.90 -12.37
N VAL A 195 16.28 5.58 -11.30
CA VAL A 195 15.39 6.43 -10.49
C VAL A 195 14.79 7.57 -11.32
N LYS A 196 15.62 8.26 -12.12
CA LYS A 196 15.13 9.30 -13.04
C LYS A 196 14.18 8.75 -14.10
N HIS A 197 14.35 7.50 -14.53
CA HIS A 197 13.42 6.84 -15.45
C HIS A 197 12.03 6.67 -14.81
N ILE A 198 11.97 6.27 -13.54
CA ILE A 198 10.69 6.19 -12.80
C ILE A 198 10.05 7.58 -12.69
N PHE A 199 10.81 8.61 -12.36
CA PHE A 199 10.26 9.99 -12.32
C PHE A 199 9.69 10.44 -13.68
N ARG A 200 10.35 10.12 -14.78
CA ARG A 200 9.83 10.43 -16.12
C ARG A 200 8.54 9.67 -16.42
N TYR A 201 8.41 8.42 -15.99
CA TYR A 201 7.17 7.67 -16.08
C TYR A 201 6.07 8.32 -15.22
N LEU A 202 6.37 8.69 -13.99
CA LEU A 202 5.44 9.38 -13.11
C LEU A 202 4.99 10.73 -13.67
N ASN A 203 5.89 11.47 -14.36
CA ASN A 203 5.54 12.72 -15.03
C ASN A 203 4.50 12.54 -16.15
N GLY A 204 4.50 11.40 -16.81
CA GLY A 204 3.48 11.03 -17.82
C GLY A 204 2.20 10.41 -17.24
N THR A 205 2.16 10.14 -15.92
CA THR A 205 1.08 9.37 -15.28
C THR A 205 0.70 9.94 -13.92
N ILE A 206 0.74 11.27 -13.77
CA ILE A 206 0.47 11.98 -12.50
C ILE A 206 -0.95 11.71 -12.00
N ASP A 207 -1.88 11.56 -12.92
CA ASP A 207 -3.32 11.38 -12.70
C ASP A 207 -3.74 9.93 -12.45
N LEU A 208 -2.81 8.97 -12.46
CA LEU A 208 -3.14 7.59 -12.16
C LEU A 208 -3.35 7.38 -10.65
N GLY A 209 -4.32 6.49 -10.33
CA GLY A 209 -4.67 6.10 -8.98
C GLY A 209 -5.59 4.88 -8.96
N LEU A 210 -6.25 4.65 -7.83
CA LEU A 210 -7.13 3.51 -7.58
C LEU A 210 -8.59 3.98 -7.62
N TYR A 211 -9.39 3.41 -8.50
CA TYR A 211 -10.79 3.77 -8.64
C TYR A 211 -11.72 2.68 -8.12
N PHE A 212 -12.42 2.96 -7.04
CA PHE A 212 -13.40 2.07 -6.40
C PHE A 212 -14.80 2.40 -6.91
N LYS A 213 -15.31 1.58 -7.83
CA LYS A 213 -16.63 1.79 -8.45
C LYS A 213 -17.76 1.39 -7.50
N ASN A 214 -18.80 2.22 -7.42
CA ASN A 214 -20.03 1.89 -6.68
C ASN A 214 -20.73 0.69 -7.32
N GLY A 215 -21.19 -0.25 -6.48
CA GLY A 215 -21.92 -1.43 -6.96
C GLY A 215 -21.07 -2.45 -7.72
N ALA A 216 -19.74 -2.33 -7.66
CA ALA A 216 -18.85 -3.38 -8.17
C ALA A 216 -19.07 -4.70 -7.43
N ASN A 217 -18.84 -5.82 -8.12
CA ASN A 217 -18.94 -7.12 -7.49
C ASN A 217 -17.85 -7.26 -6.41
N ALA A 218 -18.26 -7.32 -5.16
CA ALA A 218 -17.37 -7.37 -3.99
C ALA A 218 -16.68 -8.73 -3.84
N THR A 219 -15.92 -9.16 -4.86
CA THR A 219 -15.18 -10.43 -4.90
C THR A 219 -13.69 -10.15 -4.74
N LEU A 220 -13.06 -10.89 -3.83
CA LEU A 220 -11.60 -10.87 -3.66
C LEU A 220 -10.98 -11.83 -4.68
N ILE A 221 -10.08 -11.31 -5.51
CA ILE A 221 -9.33 -12.07 -6.52
C ILE A 221 -7.84 -11.77 -6.32
N GLY A 222 -7.02 -12.82 -6.34
CA GLY A 222 -5.57 -12.74 -6.25
C GLY A 222 -4.88 -13.10 -7.56
N TYR A 223 -3.68 -12.56 -7.74
CA TYR A 223 -2.75 -12.91 -8.82
C TYR A 223 -1.38 -13.09 -8.18
N ALA A 224 -0.69 -14.19 -8.51
CA ALA A 224 0.65 -14.46 -8.06
C ALA A 224 1.54 -14.76 -9.27
N ASP A 225 2.80 -14.33 -9.19
CA ASP A 225 3.80 -14.49 -10.24
C ASP A 225 5.20 -14.46 -9.66
N ALA A 226 6.17 -15.13 -10.29
CA ALA A 226 7.56 -15.06 -9.90
C ALA A 226 8.50 -14.77 -11.08
N GLY A 227 9.27 -13.69 -10.98
CA GLY A 227 10.41 -13.47 -11.86
C GLY A 227 11.57 -14.40 -11.48
N TYR A 228 11.65 -15.60 -12.10
CA TYR A 228 12.72 -16.56 -11.85
C TYR A 228 14.09 -15.97 -12.18
N LEU A 229 15.04 -16.05 -11.25
CA LEU A 229 16.42 -15.52 -11.37
C LEU A 229 16.48 -14.03 -11.78
N SER A 230 15.48 -13.23 -11.42
CA SER A 230 15.45 -11.80 -11.73
C SER A 230 16.52 -10.97 -11.01
N ASP A 231 17.22 -11.55 -10.04
CA ASP A 231 18.48 -11.04 -9.47
C ASP A 231 19.60 -12.04 -9.85
N PRO A 232 20.19 -11.90 -11.06
CA PRO A 232 21.16 -12.86 -11.57
C PRO A 232 22.46 -12.88 -10.74
N GLN A 233 22.81 -11.78 -10.07
CA GLN A 233 24.03 -11.66 -9.26
C GLN A 233 23.97 -12.54 -8.00
N LYS A 234 22.80 -12.71 -7.42
CA LYS A 234 22.60 -13.48 -6.18
C LYS A 234 21.78 -14.76 -6.42
N ALA A 235 21.51 -15.09 -7.67
CA ALA A 235 20.66 -16.22 -8.06
C ALA A 235 19.32 -16.23 -7.30
N LYS A 236 18.69 -15.04 -7.14
CA LYS A 236 17.41 -14.88 -6.45
C LYS A 236 16.29 -14.52 -7.42
N SER A 237 15.13 -15.04 -7.12
CA SER A 237 13.90 -14.73 -7.84
C SER A 237 13.15 -13.57 -7.18
N GLN A 238 12.16 -13.03 -7.88
CA GLN A 238 11.25 -11.99 -7.39
C GLN A 238 9.87 -12.57 -7.22
N THR A 239 9.23 -12.32 -6.09
CA THR A 239 7.81 -12.57 -5.88
C THR A 239 7.03 -11.32 -6.25
N GLY A 240 5.96 -11.48 -7.01
CA GLY A 240 4.91 -10.51 -7.22
C GLY A 240 3.56 -11.06 -6.80
N TYR A 241 2.72 -10.26 -6.15
CA TYR A 241 1.29 -10.55 -6.02
C TYR A 241 0.46 -9.28 -6.07
N LEU A 242 -0.77 -9.43 -6.50
CA LEU A 242 -1.79 -8.39 -6.54
C LEU A 242 -3.13 -8.98 -6.10
N PHE A 243 -3.84 -8.30 -5.22
CA PHE A 243 -5.21 -8.60 -4.87
C PHE A 243 -6.13 -7.45 -5.26
N THR A 244 -7.24 -7.80 -5.91
CA THR A 244 -8.31 -6.87 -6.23
C THR A 244 -9.56 -7.18 -5.41
N TYR A 245 -10.32 -6.12 -5.11
CA TYR A 245 -11.65 -6.22 -4.54
C TYR A 245 -12.58 -5.29 -5.31
N GLY A 246 -13.63 -5.83 -5.93
CA GLY A 246 -14.46 -5.06 -6.85
C GLY A 246 -13.68 -4.50 -8.04
N ASP A 247 -12.77 -5.29 -8.62
CA ASP A 247 -11.89 -4.97 -9.75
C ASP A 247 -10.82 -3.89 -9.47
N THR A 248 -10.72 -3.40 -8.23
CA THR A 248 -9.70 -2.41 -7.84
C THR A 248 -8.64 -3.04 -6.96
N ALA A 249 -7.37 -2.71 -7.20
CA ALA A 249 -6.26 -3.19 -6.38
C ALA A 249 -6.39 -2.68 -4.94
N ILE A 250 -6.26 -3.61 -3.96
CA ILE A 250 -6.33 -3.32 -2.53
C ILE A 250 -5.08 -3.75 -1.78
N SER A 251 -4.34 -4.74 -2.30
CA SER A 251 -3.06 -5.17 -1.77
C SER A 251 -2.17 -5.64 -2.90
N TRP A 252 -0.88 -5.32 -2.83
CA TRP A 252 0.13 -5.76 -3.80
C TRP A 252 1.51 -5.74 -3.17
N ARG A 253 2.38 -6.55 -3.74
CA ARG A 253 3.77 -6.59 -3.31
C ARG A 253 4.67 -7.01 -4.46
N SER A 254 5.87 -6.43 -4.50
CA SER A 254 6.96 -6.91 -5.30
C SER A 254 8.20 -6.99 -4.41
N MET A 255 8.77 -8.19 -4.24
CA MET A 255 9.87 -8.40 -3.31
C MET A 255 10.82 -9.50 -3.78
N LYS A 256 12.12 -9.32 -3.48
CA LYS A 256 13.10 -10.36 -3.71
C LYS A 256 12.89 -11.54 -2.77
N GLN A 257 12.88 -12.77 -3.30
CA GLN A 257 12.75 -13.98 -2.50
C GLN A 257 13.97 -14.16 -1.59
N THR A 258 13.73 -14.57 -0.37
CA THR A 258 14.79 -14.89 0.60
C THR A 258 15.43 -16.25 0.33
N LEU A 259 14.64 -17.21 -0.14
CA LEU A 259 15.09 -18.53 -0.57
C LEU A 259 15.64 -18.47 -2.00
N THR A 260 16.54 -19.38 -2.35
CA THR A 260 16.98 -19.59 -3.73
C THR A 260 16.12 -20.67 -4.35
N ALA A 261 15.32 -20.31 -5.33
CA ALA A 261 14.52 -21.26 -6.08
C ALA A 261 15.42 -22.07 -7.03
N THR A 262 15.23 -23.38 -7.06
CA THR A 262 16.00 -24.33 -7.91
C THR A 262 15.42 -24.48 -9.31
N SER A 263 14.23 -23.95 -9.54
CA SER A 263 13.52 -23.95 -10.83
C SER A 263 12.52 -22.80 -10.90
N SER A 264 12.00 -22.49 -12.08
CA SER A 264 10.90 -21.53 -12.24
C SER A 264 9.67 -21.97 -11.43
N ASN A 265 9.28 -23.25 -11.53
CA ASN A 265 8.19 -23.82 -10.75
C ASN A 265 8.38 -23.62 -9.23
N HIS A 266 9.59 -23.80 -8.70
CA HIS A 266 9.87 -23.55 -7.29
C HIS A 266 9.75 -22.06 -6.92
N ALA A 267 10.16 -21.15 -7.81
CA ALA A 267 9.97 -19.71 -7.60
C ALA A 267 8.49 -19.32 -7.55
N GLU A 268 7.67 -19.91 -8.44
CA GLU A 268 6.21 -19.71 -8.46
C GLU A 268 5.54 -20.23 -7.17
N LEU A 269 5.93 -21.40 -6.70
CA LEU A 269 5.44 -21.93 -5.41
C LEU A 269 5.73 -21.00 -4.24
N ILE A 270 6.92 -20.38 -4.20
CA ILE A 270 7.26 -19.39 -3.18
C ILE A 270 6.36 -18.15 -3.31
N ALA A 271 6.14 -17.67 -4.54
CA ALA A 271 5.29 -16.51 -4.78
C ALA A 271 3.83 -16.80 -4.37
N LEU A 272 3.31 -17.96 -4.75
CA LEU A 272 1.96 -18.37 -4.40
C LEU A 272 1.79 -18.58 -2.88
N TYR A 273 2.81 -19.09 -2.19
CA TYR A 273 2.79 -19.19 -0.72
C TYR A 273 2.66 -17.80 -0.05
N GLU A 274 3.45 -16.82 -0.50
CA GLU A 274 3.36 -15.44 0.02
C GLU A 274 2.00 -14.80 -0.31
N ALA A 275 1.49 -15.00 -1.52
CA ALA A 275 0.15 -14.56 -1.91
C ALA A 275 -0.94 -15.24 -1.07
N GLY A 276 -0.81 -16.53 -0.79
CA GLY A 276 -1.74 -17.30 0.05
C GLY A 276 -1.83 -16.76 1.47
N ARG A 277 -0.70 -16.37 2.06
CA ARG A 277 -0.67 -15.73 3.39
C ARG A 277 -1.42 -14.39 3.39
N GLU A 278 -1.18 -13.55 2.38
CA GLU A 278 -1.89 -12.30 2.22
C GLU A 278 -3.39 -12.50 2.00
N CYS A 279 -3.75 -13.49 1.18
CA CYS A 279 -5.15 -13.88 0.94
C CYS A 279 -5.89 -14.23 2.24
N VAL A 280 -5.28 -15.04 3.09
CA VAL A 280 -5.88 -15.44 4.38
C VAL A 280 -6.12 -14.22 5.26
N TRP A 281 -5.15 -13.32 5.34
CA TRP A 281 -5.27 -12.08 6.11
C TRP A 281 -6.37 -11.16 5.56
N LEU A 282 -6.39 -10.92 4.24
CA LEU A 282 -7.41 -10.10 3.58
C LEU A 282 -8.82 -10.68 3.79
N ARG A 283 -8.98 -11.99 3.64
CA ARG A 283 -10.28 -12.66 3.90
C ARG A 283 -10.73 -12.45 5.34
N SER A 284 -9.84 -12.65 6.31
CA SER A 284 -10.15 -12.47 7.72
C SER A 284 -10.58 -11.04 8.02
N MET A 285 -9.87 -10.04 7.47
CA MET A 285 -10.19 -8.62 7.63
C MET A 285 -11.54 -8.27 7.00
N ILE A 286 -11.77 -8.66 5.75
CA ILE A 286 -13.01 -8.37 5.03
C ILE A 286 -14.19 -9.01 5.74
N GLN A 287 -14.06 -10.29 6.12
CA GLN A 287 -15.11 -11.02 6.81
C GLN A 287 -15.44 -10.41 8.18
N HIS A 288 -14.42 -10.02 8.93
CA HIS A 288 -14.60 -9.37 10.23
C HIS A 288 -15.37 -8.06 10.08
N ILE A 289 -14.93 -7.16 9.19
CA ILE A 289 -15.60 -5.88 8.95
C ILE A 289 -17.05 -6.10 8.49
N GLN A 290 -17.29 -7.02 7.58
CA GLN A 290 -18.64 -7.31 7.08
C GLN A 290 -19.56 -7.83 8.21
N ASN A 291 -19.08 -8.74 9.05
CA ASN A 291 -19.85 -9.30 10.16
C ASN A 291 -20.18 -8.22 11.22
N GLU A 292 -19.18 -7.44 11.63
CA GLU A 292 -19.38 -6.38 12.63
C GLU A 292 -20.29 -5.25 12.12
N CYS A 293 -20.21 -4.91 10.84
CA CYS A 293 -21.07 -3.91 10.21
C CYS A 293 -22.46 -4.47 9.83
N GLY A 294 -22.70 -5.78 9.89
CA GLY A 294 -23.93 -6.43 9.46
C GLY A 294 -24.15 -6.38 7.95
N ILE A 295 -23.10 -6.22 7.18
CA ILE A 295 -23.11 -6.28 5.72
C ILE A 295 -23.15 -7.76 5.32
N LYS A 296 -24.02 -8.13 4.36
CA LYS A 296 -24.08 -9.53 3.88
C LYS A 296 -22.72 -9.95 3.34
N SER A 297 -22.18 -11.04 3.88
CA SER A 297 -20.89 -11.58 3.47
C SER A 297 -20.98 -12.18 2.08
N PHE A 298 -20.08 -11.78 1.20
CA PHE A 298 -19.84 -12.41 -0.10
C PHE A 298 -18.72 -13.46 -0.07
N THR A 299 -18.11 -13.68 1.11
CA THR A 299 -16.87 -14.46 1.27
C THR A 299 -17.09 -15.94 1.59
N SER A 300 -18.30 -16.49 1.43
CA SER A 300 -18.54 -17.93 1.61
C SER A 300 -17.78 -18.79 0.59
N ASN A 301 -17.54 -18.26 -0.61
CA ASN A 301 -16.78 -18.95 -1.65
C ASN A 301 -15.26 -18.84 -1.44
N PRO A 302 -14.48 -19.85 -1.85
CA PRO A 302 -13.02 -19.76 -1.89
C PRO A 302 -12.55 -18.58 -2.76
N THR A 303 -11.51 -17.89 -2.32
CA THR A 303 -10.86 -16.86 -3.15
C THR A 303 -10.05 -17.53 -4.24
N VAL A 304 -10.22 -17.06 -5.47
CA VAL A 304 -9.42 -17.50 -6.60
C VAL A 304 -8.10 -16.73 -6.60
N ILE A 305 -6.98 -17.46 -6.69
CA ILE A 305 -5.66 -16.89 -6.95
C ILE A 305 -5.21 -17.43 -8.32
N TYR A 306 -4.99 -16.52 -9.26
CA TYR A 306 -4.49 -16.86 -10.59
C TYR A 306 -2.96 -17.01 -10.56
N GLU A 307 -2.50 -18.08 -11.21
CA GLU A 307 -1.12 -18.47 -11.38
C GLU A 307 -0.98 -18.99 -12.82
N ASP A 308 0.09 -18.63 -13.53
CA ASP A 308 0.24 -19.02 -14.95
C ASP A 308 1.11 -20.25 -15.15
N ASN A 309 1.88 -20.69 -14.15
CA ASN A 309 2.72 -21.87 -14.23
C ASN A 309 1.91 -23.16 -14.03
N THR A 310 1.69 -23.89 -15.12
CA THR A 310 0.88 -25.13 -15.11
C THR A 310 1.45 -26.22 -14.21
N ALA A 311 2.79 -26.30 -14.07
CA ALA A 311 3.45 -27.25 -13.18
C ALA A 311 3.22 -26.89 -11.70
N CYS A 312 3.27 -25.60 -11.36
CA CYS A 312 2.93 -25.09 -10.05
C CYS A 312 1.49 -25.44 -9.69
N ILE A 313 0.54 -25.15 -10.59
CA ILE A 313 -0.88 -25.48 -10.41
C ILE A 313 -1.10 -26.99 -10.22
N ALA A 314 -0.43 -27.83 -11.00
CA ALA A 314 -0.55 -29.28 -10.89
C ALA A 314 0.00 -29.84 -9.57
N GLN A 315 1.02 -29.21 -9.02
CA GLN A 315 1.65 -29.63 -7.76
C GLN A 315 0.81 -29.29 -6.52
N ILE A 316 -0.08 -28.29 -6.62
CA ILE A 316 -0.89 -27.80 -5.49
C ILE A 316 -2.26 -28.50 -5.44
N LYS A 317 -2.74 -29.01 -6.57
CA LYS A 317 -3.97 -29.82 -6.66
C LYS A 317 -3.79 -31.20 -6.11
#